data_f7c1fbb7a47e7e9d5992cd53b574bf29
#
_entry.id   f7c1fbb7a47e7e9d5992cd53b574bf29
#
_cell.length_a   1.000
_cell.length_b   1.000
_cell.length_c   1.000
_cell.angle_alpha   90.00
_cell.angle_beta   90.00
_cell.angle_gamma   90.00
#
_symmetry.space_group_name_H-M   'P 1'
#
loop_
_entity.id
_entity.type
_entity.pdbx_description
1 polymer ?
#
loop_
_entity_poly.entity_id
_entity_poly.type
_entity_poly.pdbx_seq_one_letter_code
_entity_poly.pdbx_strand_id
1 'polypeptide(L)'
;MKNSVLEIFKKLNDKKIYYMIARNYEKFPYFDHDIDLFCDTKLVNLKKILINIAKKNGWDCLVYDNHFADKLNKYSNIEVFHFYKFISGKYECLHLDFFSGTTLSSLPLIHASEIKRKRKKNFYQIDLAVENLLRIFTLNTLIMNNDEFKKGYAIKKIKIYKKKILKYK
;
A
#
# COMPACT_ATOMS: atom_id res chain seq x y z
N MET A 1 -7.70 -3.34 16.63
CA MET A 1 -7.20 -2.87 15.30
C MET A 1 -6.76 -1.40 15.28
N LYS A 2 -7.58 -0.40 15.61
CA LYS A 2 -7.20 1.04 15.58
C LYS A 2 -5.87 1.36 16.27
N ASN A 3 -5.66 0.92 17.52
CA ASN A 3 -4.44 1.21 18.27
C ASN A 3 -3.20 0.58 17.63
N SER A 4 -3.34 -0.61 17.05
CA SER A 4 -2.23 -1.30 16.37
C SER A 4 -1.82 -0.58 15.08
N VAL A 5 -2.80 -0.10 14.32
CA VAL A 5 -2.52 0.74 13.13
C VAL A 5 -1.76 2.00 13.55
N LEU A 6 -2.24 2.71 14.56
CA LEU A 6 -1.57 3.92 15.06
C LEU A 6 -0.14 3.63 15.54
N GLU A 7 0.08 2.50 16.23
CA GLU A 7 1.41 2.10 16.70
C GLU A 7 2.37 1.79 15.55
N ILE A 8 1.89 1.08 14.51
CA ILE A 8 2.70 0.80 13.30
C ILE A 8 3.17 2.12 12.69
N PHE A 9 2.26 3.03 12.39
CA PHE A 9 2.61 4.30 11.75
C PHE A 9 3.48 5.19 12.64
N LYS A 10 3.22 5.22 13.95
CA LYS A 10 4.09 5.89 14.92
C LYS A 10 5.51 5.33 14.83
N LYS A 11 5.67 4.01 14.84
CA LYS A 11 6.98 3.35 14.79
C LYS A 11 7.72 3.59 13.48
N LEU A 12 7.01 3.62 12.34
CA LEU A 12 7.59 4.00 11.05
C LEU A 12 8.11 5.44 11.09
N ASN A 13 7.34 6.36 11.70
CA ASN A 13 7.73 7.76 11.87
C ASN A 13 8.94 7.92 12.81
N ASP A 14 8.93 7.26 13.97
CA ASP A 14 10.02 7.30 14.97
C ASP A 14 11.35 6.80 14.37
N LYS A 15 11.28 5.82 13.48
CA LYS A 15 12.45 5.30 12.76
C LYS A 15 12.79 6.07 11.49
N LYS A 16 12.11 7.18 11.22
CA LYS A 16 12.31 8.03 10.04
C LYS A 16 12.24 7.27 8.72
N ILE A 17 11.43 6.21 8.66
CA ILE A 17 11.24 5.45 7.44
C ILE A 17 10.49 6.31 6.42
N TYR A 18 10.99 6.35 5.19
CA TYR A 18 10.31 7.03 4.11
C TYR A 18 9.20 6.15 3.57
N TYR A 19 7.96 6.48 3.91
CA TYR A 19 6.77 5.78 3.44
C TYR A 19 5.64 6.77 3.16
N MET A 20 4.64 6.30 2.41
CA MET A 20 3.37 6.98 2.24
C MET A 20 2.25 5.97 1.96
N ILE A 21 1.06 6.24 2.47
CA ILE A 21 -0.13 5.49 2.13
C ILE A 21 -0.55 5.88 0.71
N ALA A 22 -0.68 4.91 -0.16
CA ALA A 22 -0.97 5.12 -1.58
C ALA A 22 -2.45 5.41 -1.84
N ARG A 23 -3.35 4.82 -1.03
CA ARG A 23 -4.81 4.96 -1.20
C ARG A 23 -5.57 4.57 0.06
N ASN A 24 -6.89 4.85 0.08
CA ASN A 24 -7.82 4.47 1.15
C ASN A 24 -7.50 5.10 2.52
N TYR A 25 -6.78 6.23 2.55
CA TYR A 25 -6.35 6.93 3.77
C TYR A 25 -7.41 7.85 4.37
N GLU A 26 -8.54 8.04 3.71
CA GLU A 26 -9.57 9.00 4.12
C GLU A 26 -10.19 8.64 5.47
N LYS A 27 -10.28 7.35 5.77
CA LYS A 27 -10.83 6.81 7.03
C LYS A 27 -9.77 6.48 8.09
N PHE A 28 -8.48 6.87 7.87
CA PHE A 28 -7.42 6.57 8.84
C PHE A 28 -7.82 6.92 10.28
N PRO A 29 -7.57 6.06 11.26
CA PRO A 29 -6.87 4.78 11.24
C PRO A 29 -7.77 3.54 11.01
N TYR A 30 -8.96 3.74 10.48
CA TYR A 30 -9.88 2.67 10.15
C TYR A 30 -9.76 2.34 8.66
N PHE A 31 -9.54 1.08 8.37
CA PHE A 31 -9.43 0.58 7.00
C PHE A 31 -10.42 -0.56 6.80
N ASP A 32 -11.18 -0.49 5.72
CA ASP A 32 -12.16 -1.52 5.35
C ASP A 32 -11.52 -2.66 4.55
N HIS A 33 -10.28 -2.42 4.05
CA HIS A 33 -9.52 -3.29 3.15
C HIS A 33 -8.02 -3.23 3.48
N ASP A 34 -7.20 -3.75 2.59
CA ASP A 34 -5.76 -3.62 2.56
C ASP A 34 -5.27 -2.16 2.60
N ILE A 35 -4.11 -1.97 3.17
CA ILE A 35 -3.42 -0.69 3.18
C ILE A 35 -2.23 -0.80 2.26
N ASP A 36 -2.30 -0.13 1.12
CA ASP A 36 -1.19 -0.04 0.18
C ASP A 36 -0.23 1.08 0.59
N LEU A 37 1.04 0.77 0.71
CA LEU A 37 2.08 1.72 1.08
C LEU A 37 3.24 1.68 0.09
N PHE A 38 3.69 2.85 -0.36
CA PHE A 38 5.03 2.97 -0.92
C PHE A 38 6.03 3.16 0.20
N CYS A 39 7.20 2.50 0.10
CA CYS A 39 8.22 2.55 1.12
C CYS A 39 9.62 2.43 0.50
N ASP A 40 10.49 3.41 0.82
CA ASP A 40 11.89 3.41 0.43
C ASP A 40 12.76 2.87 1.58
N THR A 41 12.54 1.63 1.96
CA THR A 41 13.35 0.95 2.98
C THR A 41 13.57 -0.48 2.51
N LYS A 42 14.80 -0.98 2.76
CA LYS A 42 15.07 -2.40 2.51
C LYS A 42 14.04 -3.23 3.27
N LEU A 43 13.28 -4.03 2.55
CA LEU A 43 12.16 -4.80 3.08
C LEU A 43 12.56 -5.69 4.26
N VAL A 44 13.80 -6.20 4.28
CA VAL A 44 14.37 -6.96 5.43
C VAL A 44 14.30 -6.16 6.74
N ASN A 45 14.59 -4.86 6.70
CA ASN A 45 14.53 -4.01 7.88
C ASN A 45 13.07 -3.75 8.31
N LEU A 46 12.20 -3.54 7.33
CA LEU A 46 10.77 -3.35 7.55
C LEU A 46 10.16 -4.59 8.21
N LYS A 47 10.49 -5.79 7.70
CA LYS A 47 10.06 -7.08 8.24
C LYS A 47 10.36 -7.22 9.72
N LYS A 48 11.62 -6.95 10.13
CA LYS A 48 12.03 -6.98 11.54
C LYS A 48 11.19 -6.03 12.40
N ILE A 49 10.95 -4.81 11.93
CA ILE A 49 10.18 -3.80 12.66
C ILE A 49 8.74 -4.27 12.85
N LEU A 50 8.09 -4.71 11.78
CA LEU A 50 6.68 -5.07 11.80
C LEU A 50 6.41 -6.35 12.58
N ILE A 51 7.26 -7.36 12.47
CA ILE A 51 7.16 -8.59 13.29
C ILE A 51 7.31 -8.25 14.77
N ASN A 52 8.24 -7.37 15.14
CA ASN A 52 8.41 -6.96 16.55
C ASN A 52 7.18 -6.21 17.07
N ILE A 53 6.54 -5.35 16.24
CA ILE A 53 5.29 -4.68 16.62
C ILE A 53 4.18 -5.70 16.80
N ALA A 54 4.04 -6.67 15.89
CA ALA A 54 3.06 -7.73 15.98
C ALA A 54 3.19 -8.50 17.30
N LYS A 55 4.38 -9.04 17.58
CA LYS A 55 4.65 -9.80 18.80
C LYS A 55 4.34 -9.01 20.07
N LYS A 56 4.75 -7.73 20.13
CA LYS A 56 4.51 -6.86 21.29
C LYS A 56 3.02 -6.64 21.56
N ASN A 57 2.19 -6.68 20.53
CA ASN A 57 0.75 -6.45 20.61
C ASN A 57 -0.07 -7.75 20.65
N GLY A 58 0.59 -8.91 20.74
CA GLY A 58 -0.09 -10.21 20.76
C GLY A 58 -0.77 -10.54 19.42
N TRP A 59 -0.17 -10.08 18.30
CA TRP A 59 -0.59 -10.43 16.95
C TRP A 59 0.33 -11.50 16.39
N ASP A 60 -0.23 -12.43 15.67
CA ASP A 60 0.52 -13.24 14.73
C ASP A 60 0.77 -12.45 13.44
N CYS A 61 1.88 -12.73 12.78
CA CYS A 61 2.26 -12.04 11.57
C CYS A 61 2.73 -13.04 10.52
N LEU A 62 1.97 -13.15 9.46
CA LEU A 62 2.37 -13.87 8.25
C LEU A 62 2.97 -12.86 7.26
N VAL A 63 4.16 -13.15 6.78
CA VAL A 63 4.85 -12.32 5.77
C VAL A 63 5.14 -13.19 4.57
N TYR A 64 4.78 -12.73 3.40
CA TYR A 64 5.14 -13.40 2.16
C TYR A 64 5.51 -12.40 1.07
N ASP A 65 6.49 -12.80 0.28
CA ASP A 65 6.88 -12.06 -0.91
C ASP A 65 5.85 -12.32 -2.00
N ASN A 66 5.44 -11.28 -2.71
CA ASN A 66 4.67 -11.49 -3.92
C ASN A 66 5.61 -11.91 -5.04
N HIS A 67 5.62 -13.22 -5.35
CA HIS A 67 6.50 -13.79 -6.36
C HIS A 67 6.24 -13.33 -7.81
N PHE A 68 5.16 -12.58 -8.02
CA PHE A 68 4.88 -11.96 -9.32
C PHE A 68 5.70 -10.68 -9.57
N ALA A 69 6.37 -10.18 -8.53
CA ALA A 69 7.29 -9.08 -8.71
C ALA A 69 8.58 -9.59 -9.38
N ASP A 70 9.00 -8.91 -10.43
CA ASP A 70 10.29 -9.18 -11.06
C ASP A 70 11.42 -8.92 -10.06
N LYS A 71 12.04 -10.00 -9.57
CA LYS A 71 13.11 -9.93 -8.55
C LYS A 71 14.33 -9.12 -9.00
N LEU A 72 14.51 -8.94 -10.31
CA LEU A 72 15.57 -8.15 -10.89
C LEU A 72 15.27 -6.65 -10.89
N ASN A 73 14.00 -6.28 -10.69
CA ASN A 73 13.57 -4.90 -10.76
C ASN A 73 13.26 -4.35 -9.36
N LYS A 74 14.10 -3.43 -8.87
CA LYS A 74 13.90 -2.75 -7.56
C LYS A 74 12.56 -2.02 -7.41
N TYR A 75 11.87 -1.72 -8.50
CA TYR A 75 10.59 -1.01 -8.51
C TYR A 75 9.39 -1.93 -8.32
N SER A 76 9.56 -3.23 -8.48
CA SER A 76 8.46 -4.20 -8.41
C SER A 76 8.46 -5.05 -7.14
N ASN A 77 9.32 -4.74 -6.17
CA ASN A 77 9.35 -5.46 -4.92
C ASN A 77 8.10 -5.14 -4.09
N ILE A 78 7.35 -6.17 -3.77
CA ILE A 78 6.17 -6.10 -2.93
C ILE A 78 6.35 -7.07 -1.77
N GLU A 79 6.21 -6.59 -0.55
CA GLU A 79 6.07 -7.46 0.62
C GLU A 79 4.69 -7.27 1.25
N VAL A 80 4.05 -8.38 1.52
CA VAL A 80 2.71 -8.45 2.08
C VAL A 80 2.78 -8.92 3.53
N PHE A 81 2.18 -8.16 4.42
CA PHE A 81 2.12 -8.45 5.85
C PHE A 81 0.68 -8.65 6.28
N HIS A 82 0.36 -9.82 6.76
CA HIS A 82 -0.91 -10.10 7.41
C HIS A 82 -0.70 -10.20 8.92
N PHE A 83 -1.27 -9.27 9.64
CA PHE A 83 -1.37 -9.31 11.10
C PHE A 83 -2.74 -9.85 11.45
N TYR A 84 -2.79 -10.85 12.29
CA TYR A 84 -4.05 -11.43 12.72
C TYR A 84 -4.00 -11.83 14.19
N LYS A 85 -5.14 -11.76 14.84
CA LYS A 85 -5.36 -12.31 16.15
C LYS A 85 -6.81 -12.69 16.38
N PHE A 86 -6.99 -13.62 17.29
CA PHE A 86 -8.29 -14.11 17.69
C PHE A 86 -8.63 -13.55 19.07
N ILE A 87 -9.70 -12.75 19.17
CA ILE A 87 -10.12 -12.13 20.43
C ILE A 87 -11.60 -12.42 20.63
N SER A 88 -11.94 -13.08 21.75
CA SER A 88 -13.32 -13.33 22.16
C SER A 88 -14.19 -13.91 21.02
N GLY A 89 -13.67 -14.89 20.30
CA GLY A 89 -14.36 -15.52 19.19
C GLY A 89 -14.42 -14.73 17.89
N LYS A 90 -13.74 -13.58 17.83
CA LYS A 90 -13.67 -12.76 16.61
C LYS A 90 -12.26 -12.75 16.04
N TYR A 91 -12.20 -12.87 14.73
CA TYR A 91 -10.95 -12.77 13.98
C TYR A 91 -10.75 -11.30 13.56
N GLU A 92 -9.62 -10.72 13.97
CA GLU A 92 -9.16 -9.42 13.50
C GLU A 92 -7.97 -9.61 12.57
N CYS A 93 -8.01 -8.98 11.41
CA CYS A 93 -6.93 -9.00 10.43
C CYS A 93 -6.60 -7.58 9.97
N LEU A 94 -5.30 -7.30 9.83
CA LEU A 94 -4.78 -6.11 9.19
C LEU A 94 -3.84 -6.54 8.07
N HIS A 95 -4.12 -6.09 6.87
CA HIS A 95 -3.35 -6.40 5.68
C HIS A 95 -2.60 -5.15 5.22
N LEU A 96 -1.27 -5.25 5.10
CA LEU A 96 -0.39 -4.18 4.64
C LEU A 96 0.41 -4.65 3.44
N ASP A 97 0.31 -3.93 2.33
CA ASP A 97 1.10 -4.14 1.13
C ASP A 97 2.15 -3.04 1.00
N PHE A 98 3.42 -3.42 1.02
CA PHE A 98 4.52 -2.49 0.87
C PHE A 98 5.16 -2.63 -0.51
N PHE A 99 5.19 -1.52 -1.24
CA PHE A 99 5.75 -1.41 -2.57
C PHE A 99 7.03 -0.57 -2.56
N SER A 100 8.10 -1.04 -3.17
CA SER A 100 9.33 -0.24 -3.34
C SER A 100 9.20 0.81 -4.46
N GLY A 101 8.23 0.67 -5.32
CA GLY A 101 7.94 1.55 -6.45
C GLY A 101 6.80 1.01 -7.29
N THR A 102 6.72 1.44 -8.53
CA THR A 102 5.73 0.96 -9.49
C THR A 102 6.33 0.76 -10.86
N THR A 103 5.74 -0.13 -11.63
CA THR A 103 6.14 -0.46 -13.00
C THR A 103 4.97 -0.33 -13.95
N LEU A 104 5.26 -0.11 -15.22
CA LEU A 104 4.30 -0.19 -16.31
C LEU A 104 4.79 -1.26 -17.28
N SER A 105 4.04 -2.35 -17.43
CA SER A 105 4.43 -3.48 -18.31
C SER A 105 5.87 -3.96 -18.07
N SER A 106 6.24 -4.15 -16.79
CA SER A 106 7.58 -4.53 -16.32
C SER A 106 8.67 -3.45 -16.46
N LEU A 107 8.39 -2.32 -17.09
CA LEU A 107 9.31 -1.19 -17.12
C LEU A 107 9.22 -0.38 -15.83
N PRO A 108 10.34 -0.01 -15.20
CA PRO A 108 10.33 0.82 -14.00
C PRO A 108 9.73 2.20 -14.33
N LEU A 109 8.71 2.59 -13.57
CA LEU A 109 8.04 3.87 -13.73
C LEU A 109 8.53 4.89 -12.70
N ILE A 110 8.43 4.57 -11.42
CA ILE A 110 8.84 5.46 -10.34
C ILE A 110 9.19 4.65 -9.09
N HIS A 111 10.27 5.03 -8.41
CA HIS A 111 10.66 4.45 -7.13
C HIS A 111 9.98 5.20 -5.97
N ALA A 112 9.77 4.52 -4.83
CA ALA A 112 9.11 5.10 -3.67
C ALA A 112 9.80 6.38 -3.17
N SER A 113 11.13 6.49 -3.22
CA SER A 113 11.88 7.69 -2.85
C SER A 113 11.64 8.90 -3.73
N GLU A 114 11.17 8.69 -4.95
CA GLU A 114 10.92 9.76 -5.95
C GLU A 114 9.49 10.31 -5.83
N ILE A 115 8.61 9.61 -5.11
CA ILE A 115 7.21 10.01 -4.94
C ILE A 115 7.10 11.06 -3.85
N LYS A 116 6.59 12.25 -4.19
CA LYS A 116 6.26 13.28 -3.21
C LYS A 116 5.16 12.81 -2.27
N ARG A 117 5.36 13.07 -0.98
CA ARG A 117 4.41 12.73 0.07
C ARG A 117 3.94 13.96 0.83
N LYS A 118 2.71 13.93 1.33
CA LYS A 118 2.13 14.96 2.18
C LYS A 118 2.00 14.45 3.61
N ARG A 119 2.46 15.22 4.59
CA ARG A 119 2.31 14.87 6.00
C ARG A 119 0.87 15.12 6.46
N LYS A 120 0.32 14.17 7.16
CA LYS A 120 -0.89 14.27 7.99
C LYS A 120 -0.51 14.12 9.46
N LYS A 121 -1.46 14.30 10.38
CA LYS A 121 -1.19 14.28 11.82
C LYS A 121 -0.35 13.05 12.27
N ASN A 122 -0.71 11.86 11.80
CA ASN A 122 -0.12 10.61 12.29
C ASN A 122 0.55 9.77 11.20
N PHE A 123 0.47 10.17 9.93
CA PHE A 123 0.97 9.39 8.79
C PHE A 123 1.38 10.28 7.62
N TYR A 124 1.95 9.68 6.60
CA TYR A 124 2.19 10.33 5.32
C TYR A 124 1.29 9.71 4.26
N GLN A 125 0.72 10.54 3.41
CA GLN A 125 -0.03 10.11 2.23
C GLN A 125 0.71 10.52 0.96
N ILE A 126 0.43 9.82 -0.12
CA ILE A 126 0.87 10.18 -1.46
C ILE A 126 0.32 11.55 -1.87
N ASP A 127 1.04 12.26 -2.72
CA ASP A 127 0.45 13.44 -3.39
C ASP A 127 -0.69 13.02 -4.31
N LEU A 128 -1.80 13.73 -4.26
CA LEU A 128 -3.02 13.35 -4.98
C LEU A 128 -2.83 13.33 -6.51
N ALA A 129 -2.01 14.24 -7.04
CA ALA A 129 -1.71 14.26 -8.48
C ALA A 129 -0.95 12.99 -8.90
N VAL A 130 0.04 12.59 -8.09
CA VAL A 130 0.80 11.36 -8.32
C VAL A 130 -0.09 10.13 -8.15
N GLU A 131 -0.94 10.09 -7.13
CA GLU A 131 -1.91 9.01 -6.94
C GLU A 131 -2.80 8.83 -8.17
N ASN A 132 -3.36 9.92 -8.69
CA ASN A 132 -4.22 9.88 -9.87
C ASN A 132 -3.46 9.41 -11.12
N LEU A 133 -2.23 9.86 -11.30
CA LEU A 133 -1.36 9.43 -12.40
C LEU A 133 -1.09 7.92 -12.34
N LEU A 134 -0.68 7.41 -11.18
CA LEU A 134 -0.42 5.99 -10.99
C LEU A 134 -1.67 5.14 -11.23
N ARG A 135 -2.84 5.62 -10.80
CA ARG A 135 -4.12 4.95 -11.07
C ARG A 135 -4.44 4.87 -12.55
N ILE A 136 -4.18 5.94 -13.32
CA ILE A 136 -4.37 5.95 -14.76
C ILE A 136 -3.47 4.91 -15.43
N PHE A 137 -2.19 4.86 -15.06
CA PHE A 137 -1.24 3.87 -15.61
C PHE A 137 -1.66 2.43 -15.29
N THR A 138 -2.00 2.15 -14.03
CA THR A 138 -2.47 0.81 -13.63
C THR A 138 -3.72 0.39 -14.40
N LEU A 139 -4.67 1.30 -14.59
CA LEU A 139 -5.91 1.02 -15.32
C LEU A 139 -5.65 0.78 -16.81
N ASN A 140 -4.77 1.56 -17.42
CA ASN A 140 -4.39 1.34 -18.82
C ASN A 140 -3.73 -0.03 -19.02
N THR A 141 -2.85 -0.44 -18.10
CA THR A 141 -2.24 -1.78 -18.15
C THR A 141 -3.31 -2.88 -18.08
N LEU A 142 -4.32 -2.72 -17.22
CA LEU A 142 -5.41 -3.68 -17.10
C LEU A 142 -6.31 -3.73 -18.36
N ILE A 143 -6.52 -2.58 -19.02
CA ILE A 143 -7.31 -2.52 -20.27
C ILE A 143 -6.56 -3.21 -21.42
N MET A 144 -5.25 -3.06 -21.48
CA MET A 144 -4.40 -3.68 -22.50
C MET A 144 -4.25 -5.20 -22.28
N ASN A 145 -4.63 -5.72 -21.13
CA ASN A 145 -4.61 -7.14 -20.85
C ASN A 145 -5.77 -7.83 -21.59
N ASN A 146 -5.52 -9.00 -22.18
CA ASN A 146 -6.54 -9.78 -22.88
C ASN A 146 -7.58 -10.46 -21.96
N ASP A 147 -7.49 -10.28 -20.66
CA ASP A 147 -8.41 -10.79 -19.68
C ASP A 147 -9.67 -9.90 -19.57
N GLU A 148 -10.80 -10.40 -20.04
CA GLU A 148 -12.08 -9.67 -20.05
C GLU A 148 -12.56 -9.27 -18.66
N PHE A 149 -12.27 -10.08 -17.63
CA PHE A 149 -12.61 -9.74 -16.24
C PHE A 149 -11.82 -8.51 -15.79
N LYS A 150 -10.52 -8.48 -16.07
CA LYS A 150 -9.65 -7.32 -15.74
C LYS A 150 -10.04 -6.07 -16.51
N LYS A 151 -10.42 -6.19 -17.79
CA LYS A 151 -10.97 -5.08 -18.58
C LYS A 151 -12.25 -4.52 -17.95
N GLY A 152 -13.20 -5.37 -17.61
CA GLY A 152 -14.46 -4.98 -16.95
C GLY A 152 -14.22 -4.25 -15.63
N TYR A 153 -13.31 -4.77 -14.79
CA TYR A 153 -12.88 -4.12 -13.57
C TYR A 153 -12.26 -2.74 -13.81
N ALA A 154 -11.35 -2.61 -14.78
CA ALA A 154 -10.69 -1.36 -15.13
C ALA A 154 -11.70 -0.29 -15.58
N ILE A 155 -12.63 -0.63 -16.45
CA ILE A 155 -13.69 0.27 -16.94
C ILE A 155 -14.55 0.79 -15.78
N LYS A 156 -14.95 -0.10 -14.86
CA LYS A 156 -15.70 0.27 -13.64
C LYS A 156 -14.91 1.26 -12.78
N LYS A 157 -13.62 1.03 -12.58
CA LYS A 157 -12.74 1.91 -11.78
C LYS A 157 -12.52 3.26 -12.45
N ILE A 158 -12.33 3.32 -13.76
CA ILE A 158 -12.19 4.58 -14.51
C ILE A 158 -13.42 5.48 -14.29
N LYS A 159 -14.62 4.92 -14.33
CA LYS A 159 -15.85 5.70 -14.07
C LYS A 159 -15.85 6.32 -12.67
N ILE A 160 -15.37 5.58 -11.66
CA ILE A 160 -15.25 6.07 -10.28
C ILE A 160 -14.21 7.19 -10.17
N TYR A 161 -13.03 7.01 -10.78
CA TYR A 161 -11.95 7.99 -10.71
C TYR A 161 -12.24 9.27 -11.49
N LYS A 162 -12.88 9.19 -12.67
CA LYS A 162 -13.35 10.39 -13.37
C LYS A 162 -14.23 11.26 -12.48
N LYS A 163 -15.14 10.67 -11.71
CA LYS A 163 -15.98 11.41 -10.75
C LYS A 163 -15.17 12.05 -9.62
N LYS A 164 -14.09 11.40 -9.16
CA LYS A 164 -13.21 11.96 -8.12
C LYS A 164 -12.37 13.11 -8.66
N ILE A 165 -11.77 12.97 -9.84
CA ILE A 165 -10.94 14.01 -10.48
C ILE A 165 -11.76 15.28 -10.76
N LEU A 166 -12.99 15.15 -11.24
CA LEU A 166 -13.88 16.28 -11.53
C LEU A 166 -14.32 17.06 -10.28
N LYS A 167 -14.24 16.47 -9.09
CA LYS A 167 -14.55 17.15 -7.82
C LYS A 167 -13.42 18.06 -7.31
N TYR A 168 -12.23 18.01 -7.91
CA TYR A 168 -11.06 18.79 -7.51
C TYR A 168 -10.72 19.92 -8.52
N LYS A 169 -11.63 20.18 -9.45
CA LYS A 169 -11.65 21.41 -10.24
C LYS A 169 -12.56 22.44 -9.57
#